data_aed3bf1a3dd3188e5ecb416530cd4961
#
_entry.id   aed3bf1a3dd3188e5ecb416530cd4961
#
_cell.length_a   1.000
_cell.length_b   1.000
_cell.length_c   1.000
_cell.angle_alpha   90.00
_cell.angle_beta   90.00
_cell.angle_gamma   90.00
#
_symmetry.space_group_name_H-M   'P 1'
#
loop_
_entity.id
_entity.type
_entity.pdbx_description
1 polymer ?
#
loop_
_entity_poly.entity_id
_entity_poly.type
_entity_poly.pdbx_seq_one_letter_code
_entity_poly.pdbx_strand_id
1 'polypeptide(L)'
;MLNGLPILNVFPDLLVLQRLAPFILRVVIGIIIINLGYLKFKSERPRWKLFFEGFGATKNANLFTSMFGTIEIIGGIALVIGLYTQLAALVFSLLTFVEVYTEYKESALVKRNIVFYILLLAIAVSLLFTGAGAFALDLPL
;
A
#
# COMPACT_ATOMS: atom_id res chain seq x y z
N MET A 1 -29.47 -21.06 6.83
CA MET A 1 -30.62 -20.59 6.01
C MET A 1 -31.15 -19.28 6.60
N LEU A 2 -30.78 -18.15 6.04
CA LEU A 2 -31.31 -16.82 6.42
C LEU A 2 -32.33 -16.37 5.37
N ASN A 3 -33.31 -17.25 5.12
CA ASN A 3 -34.39 -16.96 4.19
C ASN A 3 -35.42 -16.11 4.89
N GLY A 4 -35.41 -14.80 4.70
CA GLY A 4 -36.53 -13.96 5.12
C GLY A 4 -36.17 -12.58 5.69
N LEU A 5 -34.91 -12.21 5.83
CA LEU A 5 -34.57 -10.82 6.12
C LEU A 5 -34.56 -10.03 4.79
N PRO A 6 -35.34 -8.96 4.65
CA PRO A 6 -35.22 -8.08 3.50
C PRO A 6 -33.78 -7.56 3.48
N ILE A 7 -33.03 -7.92 2.46
CA ILE A 7 -31.72 -7.33 2.23
C ILE A 7 -31.99 -5.85 1.92
N LEU A 8 -31.79 -5.00 2.92
CA LEU A 8 -31.87 -3.54 2.83
C LEU A 8 -30.72 -3.02 1.98
N ASN A 9 -30.63 -3.48 0.75
CA ASN A 9 -29.68 -3.00 -0.22
C ASN A 9 -30.39 -1.94 -1.06
N VAL A 10 -30.04 -0.68 -0.83
CA VAL A 10 -30.68 0.46 -1.52
C VAL A 10 -30.42 0.43 -3.02
N PHE A 11 -29.28 -0.17 -3.43
CA PHE A 11 -28.87 -0.24 -4.84
C PHE A 11 -28.33 -1.64 -5.18
N PRO A 12 -29.19 -2.66 -5.31
CA PRO A 12 -28.74 -4.04 -5.59
C PRO A 12 -27.99 -4.16 -6.93
N ASP A 13 -28.31 -3.34 -7.91
CA ASP A 13 -27.67 -3.35 -9.23
C ASP A 13 -26.19 -2.94 -9.19
N LEU A 14 -25.79 -2.16 -8.19
CA LEU A 14 -24.38 -1.79 -8.00
C LEU A 14 -23.49 -2.95 -7.54
N LEU A 15 -24.09 -4.03 -6.99
CA LEU A 15 -23.34 -5.22 -6.61
C LEU A 15 -22.70 -5.94 -7.81
N VAL A 16 -23.25 -5.76 -9.01
CA VAL A 16 -22.62 -6.26 -10.24
C VAL A 16 -21.24 -5.63 -10.45
N LEU A 17 -21.06 -4.41 -9.99
CA LEU A 17 -19.82 -3.64 -10.11
C LEU A 17 -18.85 -3.85 -8.93
N GLN A 18 -19.12 -4.79 -8.02
CA GLN A 18 -18.30 -4.99 -6.82
C GLN A 18 -16.81 -5.24 -7.12
N ARG A 19 -16.49 -5.81 -8.29
CA ARG A 19 -15.10 -6.02 -8.72
C ARG A 19 -14.36 -4.74 -9.12
N LEU A 20 -15.08 -3.64 -9.35
CA LEU A 20 -14.46 -2.35 -9.62
C LEU A 20 -13.87 -1.71 -8.35
N ALA A 21 -14.41 -2.00 -7.19
CA ALA A 21 -13.90 -1.45 -5.93
C ALA A 21 -12.42 -1.81 -5.70
N PRO A 22 -12.01 -3.08 -5.69
CA PRO A 22 -10.58 -3.42 -5.56
C PRO A 22 -9.73 -2.92 -6.74
N PHE A 23 -10.27 -2.83 -7.95
CA PHE A 23 -9.57 -2.21 -9.07
C PHE A 23 -9.21 -0.75 -8.80
N ILE A 24 -10.19 0.07 -8.37
CA ILE A 24 -9.96 1.48 -8.07
C ILE A 24 -8.96 1.62 -6.91
N LEU A 25 -9.15 0.88 -5.83
CA LEU A 25 -8.24 0.90 -4.68
C LEU A 25 -6.81 0.54 -5.08
N ARG A 26 -6.62 -0.48 -5.89
CA ARG A 26 -5.34 -0.96 -6.40
C ARG A 26 -4.61 0.12 -7.21
N VAL A 27 -5.31 0.74 -8.16
CA VAL A 27 -4.72 1.80 -9.00
C VAL A 27 -4.34 3.01 -8.16
N VAL A 28 -5.23 3.47 -7.29
CA VAL A 28 -4.99 4.64 -6.44
C VAL A 28 -3.81 4.39 -5.49
N ILE A 29 -3.82 3.27 -4.76
CA ILE A 29 -2.72 2.97 -3.83
C ILE A 29 -1.41 2.73 -4.58
N GLY A 30 -1.44 2.09 -5.74
CA GLY A 30 -0.25 1.87 -6.56
C GLY A 30 0.41 3.18 -6.99
N ILE A 31 -0.35 4.16 -7.45
CA ILE A 31 0.15 5.50 -7.80
C ILE A 31 0.74 6.20 -6.57
N ILE A 32 0.06 6.13 -5.43
CA ILE A 32 0.54 6.75 -4.18
C ILE A 32 1.88 6.13 -3.77
N ILE A 33 1.98 4.80 -3.80
CA ILE A 33 3.19 4.08 -3.40
C ILE A 33 4.36 4.36 -4.35
N ILE A 34 4.13 4.44 -5.67
CA ILE A 34 5.15 4.86 -6.64
C ILE A 34 5.69 6.25 -6.27
N ASN A 35 4.79 7.18 -5.93
CA ASN A 35 5.21 8.52 -5.51
C ASN A 35 6.00 8.50 -4.20
N LEU A 36 5.61 7.69 -3.21
CA LEU A 36 6.36 7.53 -1.96
C LEU A 36 7.76 6.99 -2.22
N GLY A 37 7.89 5.96 -3.04
CA GLY A 37 9.18 5.41 -3.45
C GLY A 37 10.05 6.45 -4.15
N TYR A 38 9.49 7.22 -5.07
CA TYR A 38 10.20 8.29 -5.76
C TYR A 38 10.73 9.37 -4.79
N LEU A 39 9.92 9.77 -3.80
CA LEU A 39 10.32 10.76 -2.80
C LEU A 39 11.48 10.26 -1.91
N LYS A 40 11.57 8.95 -1.65
CA LYS A 40 12.70 8.34 -0.93
C LYS A 40 14.02 8.45 -1.68
N PHE A 41 13.99 8.61 -3.01
CA PHE A 41 15.19 8.91 -3.80
C PHE A 41 15.54 10.40 -3.84
N LYS A 42 14.59 11.28 -3.55
CA LYS A 42 14.77 12.74 -3.62
C LYS A 42 14.69 13.43 -2.27
N SER A 43 13.55 13.99 -1.95
CA SER A 43 13.38 14.91 -0.83
C SER A 43 13.34 14.23 0.54
N GLU A 44 12.95 12.97 0.60
CA GLU A 44 12.84 12.22 1.86
C GLU A 44 14.06 11.33 2.14
N ARG A 45 15.00 11.25 1.20
CA ARG A 45 16.21 10.42 1.34
C ARG A 45 17.00 10.66 2.65
N PRO A 46 17.28 11.91 3.09
CA PRO A 46 18.03 12.14 4.31
C PRO A 46 17.33 11.59 5.55
N ARG A 47 15.99 11.70 5.59
CA ARG A 47 15.17 11.23 6.71
C ARG A 47 15.17 9.71 6.83
N TRP A 48 14.95 9.02 5.71
CA TRP A 48 14.98 7.56 5.68
C TRP A 48 16.38 7.00 5.96
N LYS A 49 17.43 7.71 5.54
CA LYS A 49 18.79 7.38 5.90
C LYS A 49 18.98 7.44 7.42
N LEU A 50 18.57 8.52 8.08
CA LEU A 50 18.63 8.66 9.53
C LEU A 50 17.82 7.58 10.25
N PHE A 51 16.66 7.22 9.72
CA PHE A 51 15.87 6.12 10.24
C PHE A 51 16.65 4.80 10.27
N PHE A 52 17.25 4.41 9.15
CA PHE A 52 18.05 3.18 9.08
C PHE A 52 19.34 3.24 9.92
N GLU A 53 19.95 4.41 10.03
CA GLU A 53 21.11 4.64 10.94
C GLU A 53 20.71 4.42 12.40
N GLY A 54 19.53 4.86 12.80
CA GLY A 54 18.97 4.63 14.13
C GLY A 54 18.72 3.15 14.48
N PHE A 55 18.53 2.31 13.46
CA PHE A 55 18.45 0.84 13.61
C PHE A 55 19.81 0.12 13.51
N GLY A 56 20.93 0.86 13.53
CA GLY A 56 22.26 0.29 13.50
C GLY A 56 22.85 0.04 12.11
N ALA A 57 22.12 0.39 11.05
CA ALA A 57 22.56 0.19 9.67
C ALA A 57 23.43 1.37 9.14
N THR A 58 24.32 1.91 9.95
CA THR A 58 25.09 3.13 9.67
C THR A 58 25.85 3.09 8.36
N LYS A 59 26.53 1.98 8.05
CA LYS A 59 27.32 1.83 6.81
C LYS A 59 26.45 1.66 5.56
N ASN A 60 25.28 1.04 5.70
CA ASN A 60 24.44 0.62 4.59
C ASN A 60 23.10 1.39 4.52
N ALA A 61 22.91 2.43 5.31
CA ALA A 61 21.66 3.18 5.37
C ALA A 61 21.20 3.71 4.01
N ASN A 62 22.12 4.18 3.17
CA ASN A 62 21.83 4.60 1.80
C ASN A 62 21.32 3.45 0.93
N LEU A 63 21.91 2.26 1.08
CA LEU A 63 21.49 1.06 0.34
C LEU A 63 20.09 0.65 0.75
N PHE A 64 19.82 0.55 2.05
CA PHE A 64 18.48 0.21 2.57
C PHE A 64 17.42 1.22 2.15
N THR A 65 17.71 2.53 2.20
CA THR A 65 16.80 3.56 1.72
C THR A 65 16.49 3.38 0.23
N SER A 66 17.50 3.11 -0.59
CA SER A 66 17.32 2.88 -2.03
C SER A 66 16.55 1.60 -2.30
N MET A 67 16.83 0.51 -1.59
CA MET A 67 16.07 -0.75 -1.71
C MET A 67 14.61 -0.55 -1.36
N PHE A 68 14.33 0.14 -0.26
CA PHE A 68 12.97 0.43 0.19
C PHE A 68 12.19 1.23 -0.87
N GLY A 69 12.77 2.31 -1.39
CA GLY A 69 12.17 3.09 -2.48
C GLY A 69 11.99 2.30 -3.78
N THR A 70 12.95 1.42 -4.13
CA THR A 70 12.86 0.57 -5.33
C THR A 70 11.72 -0.44 -5.20
N ILE A 71 11.57 -1.10 -4.04
CA ILE A 71 10.47 -2.04 -3.76
C ILE A 71 9.13 -1.33 -3.89
N GLU A 72 9.01 -0.10 -3.39
CA GLU A 72 7.78 0.69 -3.52
C GLU A 72 7.46 1.03 -4.97
N ILE A 73 8.44 1.46 -5.77
CA ILE A 73 8.21 1.79 -7.18
C ILE A 73 7.81 0.56 -7.97
N ILE A 74 8.58 -0.53 -7.88
CA ILE A 74 8.32 -1.76 -8.65
C ILE A 74 6.99 -2.38 -8.23
N GLY A 75 6.76 -2.50 -6.93
CA GLY A 75 5.54 -3.09 -6.42
C GLY A 75 4.31 -2.21 -6.66
N GLY A 76 4.47 -0.88 -6.61
CA GLY A 76 3.40 0.05 -6.98
C GLY A 76 3.00 -0.07 -8.45
N ILE A 77 3.99 -0.23 -9.36
CA ILE A 77 3.73 -0.53 -10.77
C ILE A 77 3.01 -1.89 -10.90
N ALA A 78 3.48 -2.92 -10.19
CA ALA A 78 2.83 -4.23 -10.19
C ALA A 78 1.37 -4.14 -9.72
N LEU A 79 1.07 -3.33 -8.68
CA LEU A 79 -0.31 -3.07 -8.25
C LEU A 79 -1.14 -2.38 -9.32
N VAL A 80 -0.62 -1.34 -9.96
CA VAL A 80 -1.37 -0.61 -11.01
C VAL A 80 -1.75 -1.56 -12.15
N ILE A 81 -0.82 -2.39 -12.60
CA ILE A 81 -1.02 -3.35 -13.69
C ILE A 81 -1.89 -4.53 -13.21
N GLY A 82 -1.88 -4.84 -11.90
CA GLY A 82 -2.57 -5.98 -11.32
C GLY A 82 -1.79 -7.28 -11.51
N LEU A 83 -0.50 -7.23 -11.28
CA LEU A 83 0.41 -8.37 -11.32
C LEU A 83 0.79 -8.75 -9.89
N TYR A 84 0.55 -10.01 -9.51
CA TYR A 84 0.80 -10.50 -8.14
C TYR A 84 0.21 -9.58 -7.06
N THR A 85 -1.03 -9.15 -7.27
CA THR A 85 -1.69 -8.12 -6.43
C THR A 85 -1.68 -8.47 -4.95
N GLN A 86 -1.98 -9.73 -4.58
CA GLN A 86 -1.99 -10.15 -3.18
C GLN A 86 -0.59 -10.15 -2.56
N LEU A 87 0.43 -10.59 -3.32
CA LEU A 87 1.81 -10.55 -2.85
C LEU A 87 2.30 -9.11 -2.68
N ALA A 88 2.01 -8.25 -3.65
CA ALA A 88 2.32 -6.82 -3.56
C ALA A 88 1.60 -6.18 -2.38
N ALA A 89 0.31 -6.46 -2.19
CA ALA A 89 -0.48 -5.96 -1.07
C ALA A 89 0.08 -6.42 0.29
N LEU A 90 0.55 -7.67 0.40
CA LEU A 90 1.22 -8.17 1.60
C LEU A 90 2.51 -7.39 1.89
N VAL A 91 3.37 -7.24 0.89
CA VAL A 91 4.62 -6.48 1.03
C VAL A 91 4.33 -5.05 1.45
N PHE A 92 3.35 -4.38 0.82
CA PHE A 92 2.99 -3.01 1.18
C PHE A 92 2.34 -2.89 2.54
N SER A 93 1.56 -3.87 2.98
CA SER A 93 1.04 -3.91 4.35
C SER A 93 2.17 -3.90 5.36
N LEU A 94 3.24 -4.67 5.13
CA LEU A 94 4.41 -4.70 6.00
C LEU A 94 5.21 -3.37 5.94
N LEU A 95 5.47 -2.85 4.75
CA LEU A 95 6.19 -1.59 4.59
C LEU A 95 5.44 -0.41 5.22
N THR A 96 4.14 -0.31 4.97
CA THR A 96 3.30 0.76 5.54
C THR A 96 3.16 0.62 7.05
N PHE A 97 3.17 -0.61 7.58
CA PHE A 97 3.22 -0.83 9.03
C PHE A 97 4.50 -0.25 9.63
N VAL A 98 5.65 -0.43 8.98
CA VAL A 98 6.91 0.20 9.38
C VAL A 98 6.80 1.73 9.34
N GLU A 99 6.14 2.29 8.34
CA GLU A 99 5.90 3.74 8.23
C GLU A 99 4.99 4.27 9.35
N VAL A 100 3.91 3.54 9.67
CA VAL A 100 3.02 3.86 10.82
C VAL A 100 3.82 3.83 12.13
N TYR A 101 4.64 2.81 12.34
CA TYR A 101 5.46 2.68 13.53
C TYR A 101 6.48 3.82 13.64
N THR A 102 7.10 4.18 12.52
CA THR A 102 8.08 5.28 12.46
C THR A 102 7.42 6.62 12.80
N GLU A 103 6.24 6.88 12.23
CA GLU A 103 5.48 8.10 12.50
C GLU A 103 5.06 8.18 13.98
N TYR A 104 4.63 7.05 14.56
CA TYR A 104 4.25 6.98 15.97
C TYR A 104 5.44 7.31 16.90
N LYS A 105 6.64 6.77 16.58
CA LYS A 105 7.81 6.92 17.42
C LYS A 105 8.54 8.24 17.21
N GLU A 106 8.66 8.70 15.98
CA GLU A 106 9.42 9.89 15.60
C GLU A 106 8.70 10.64 14.45
N SER A 107 7.65 11.36 14.78
CA SER A 107 6.83 12.12 13.80
C SER A 107 7.65 13.16 13.00
N ALA A 108 8.81 13.57 13.49
CA ALA A 108 9.73 14.45 12.78
C ALA A 108 10.41 13.81 11.56
N LEU A 109 10.51 12.47 11.52
CA LEU A 109 11.14 11.74 10.43
C LEU A 109 10.22 11.58 9.22
N VAL A 110 8.91 11.55 9.45
CA VAL A 110 7.93 11.31 8.39
C VAL A 110 7.19 12.60 8.07
N LYS A 111 7.03 12.90 6.79
CA LYS A 111 6.48 14.18 6.32
C LYS A 111 4.96 14.23 6.36
N ARG A 112 4.30 13.07 6.46
CA ARG A 112 2.84 12.93 6.40
C ARG A 112 2.28 12.49 7.73
N ASN A 113 1.02 12.86 7.97
CA ASN A 113 0.32 12.51 9.21
C ASN A 113 0.12 10.99 9.32
N ILE A 114 0.13 10.48 10.53
CA ILE A 114 -0.12 9.06 10.87
C ILE A 114 -1.42 8.53 10.24
N VAL A 115 -2.47 9.36 10.14
CA VAL A 115 -3.75 8.99 9.53
C VAL A 115 -3.58 8.58 8.08
N PHE A 116 -2.70 9.25 7.32
CA PHE A 116 -2.39 8.91 5.94
C PHE A 116 -1.83 7.49 5.82
N TYR A 117 -0.88 7.12 6.68
CA TYR A 117 -0.27 5.78 6.67
C TYR A 117 -1.22 4.71 7.16
N ILE A 118 -2.08 5.01 8.14
CA ILE A 118 -3.14 4.08 8.58
C ILE A 118 -4.13 3.80 7.46
N LEU A 119 -4.52 4.82 6.69
CA LEU A 119 -5.40 4.63 5.52
C LEU A 119 -4.73 3.78 4.44
N LEU A 120 -3.46 4.03 4.14
CA LEU A 120 -2.71 3.18 3.20
C LEU A 120 -2.64 1.74 3.67
N LEU A 121 -2.36 1.52 4.95
CA LEU A 121 -2.33 0.19 5.55
C LEU A 121 -3.69 -0.50 5.41
N ALA A 122 -4.77 0.18 5.73
CA ALA A 122 -6.13 -0.36 5.61
C ALA A 122 -6.46 -0.76 4.17
N ILE A 123 -6.08 0.07 3.18
CA ILE A 123 -6.29 -0.24 1.77
C ILE A 123 -5.42 -1.45 1.35
N ALA A 124 -4.14 -1.49 1.74
CA ALA A 124 -3.26 -2.61 1.41
C ALA A 124 -3.78 -3.94 1.99
N VAL A 125 -4.20 -3.93 3.25
CA VAL A 125 -4.81 -5.10 3.92
C VAL A 125 -6.13 -5.49 3.24
N SER A 126 -6.96 -4.52 2.84
CA SER A 126 -8.19 -4.79 2.10
C SER A 126 -7.90 -5.50 0.76
N LEU A 127 -6.90 -5.03 0.01
CA LEU A 127 -6.49 -5.66 -1.25
C LEU A 127 -5.92 -7.07 -1.07
N LEU A 128 -5.26 -7.34 0.07
CA LEU A 128 -4.77 -8.67 0.39
C LEU A 128 -5.92 -9.69 0.46
N PHE A 129 -7.07 -9.30 1.01
CA PHE A 129 -8.24 -10.18 1.13
C PHE A 129 -9.15 -10.16 -0.09
N THR A 130 -9.32 -9.01 -0.75
CA THR A 130 -10.24 -8.88 -1.90
C THR A 130 -9.59 -9.30 -3.22
N GLY A 131 -8.26 -9.36 -3.27
CA GLY A 131 -7.52 -9.68 -4.49
C GLY A 131 -7.51 -8.54 -5.51
N ALA A 132 -7.20 -8.90 -6.75
CA ALA A 132 -6.89 -7.95 -7.82
C ALA A 132 -8.10 -7.18 -8.39
N GLY A 133 -9.31 -7.73 -8.27
CA GLY A 133 -10.51 -7.14 -8.85
C GLY A 133 -10.59 -7.24 -10.37
N ALA A 134 -11.29 -6.26 -10.99
CA ALA A 134 -11.42 -6.17 -12.45
C ALA A 134 -10.13 -5.71 -13.12
N PHE A 135 -9.98 -6.04 -14.41
CA PHE A 135 -8.86 -5.58 -15.26
C PHE A 135 -7.47 -5.86 -14.69
N ALA A 136 -7.29 -6.96 -13.98
CA ALA A 136 -5.98 -7.40 -13.51
C ALA A 136 -5.36 -8.40 -14.48
N LEU A 137 -4.02 -8.43 -14.52
CA LEU A 137 -3.29 -9.51 -15.16
C LEU A 137 -3.34 -10.80 -14.32
N ASP A 138 -3.51 -10.65 -13.00
CA ASP A 138 -3.83 -11.77 -12.12
C ASP A 138 -5.21 -12.30 -12.49
N LEU A 139 -5.25 -13.43 -13.19
CA LEU A 139 -6.52 -14.10 -13.47
C LEU A 139 -7.19 -14.47 -12.15
N PRO A 140 -8.48 -14.18 -12.00
CA PRO A 140 -9.21 -14.69 -10.86
C PRO A 140 -9.28 -16.21 -11.01
N LEU A 141 -8.61 -16.92 -10.13
CA LEU A 141 -8.82 -18.34 -9.94
C LEU A 141 -10.16 -18.54 -9.25
#